data_ceb69966c3cf4fd35427208bf9501f78
#
_entry.id   ceb69966c3cf4fd35427208bf9501f78
#
_cell.length_a   1.000
_cell.length_b   1.000
_cell.length_c   1.000
_cell.angle_alpha   90.00
_cell.angle_beta   90.00
_cell.angle_gamma   90.00
#
_symmetry.space_group_name_H-M   'P 1'
#
loop_
_entity.id
_entity.type
_entity.pdbx_description
1 polymer ?
#
loop_
_entity_poly.entity_id
_entity_poly.type
_entity_poly.pdbx_seq_one_letter_code
_entity_poly.pdbx_strand_id
1 'polypeptide(L)'
;MQPTLAGIRVVEQGTFITGPCAGMMLADLGADVIKVESPEGDPYRSYQGGQYSPHFQAYNRNKRSVALDMKRGGDGELFRSLIRGADVYIQNFRPGTAERLGAGVAELLEINPRLVYCSISGFGSSGPYAERPSYDSVAQALSGFLSVVVDYRRPQFLGPALADAITGLYASQGILGALVQRGASARGCHVDAASVDNDDHIDDVARDVAYHRRDGLTLIDHRDDQCDPTHVAAPQRLQRNPQPAHVRGG
;
A
#
# COMPACT_ATOMS: atom_id res chain seq x y z
N MET A 1 -20.80 15.14 -16.76
CA MET A 1 -20.63 13.77 -16.28
C MET A 1 -20.16 13.86 -14.83
N GLN A 2 -20.79 13.16 -13.88
CA GLN A 2 -20.31 13.16 -12.50
C GLN A 2 -19.00 12.35 -12.41
N PRO A 3 -18.07 12.76 -11.52
CA PRO A 3 -16.86 11.98 -11.26
C PRO A 3 -17.18 10.57 -10.76
N THR A 4 -16.35 9.59 -11.08
CA THR A 4 -16.59 8.17 -10.76
C THR A 4 -16.75 7.91 -9.27
N LEU A 5 -15.97 8.60 -8.42
CA LEU A 5 -16.02 8.48 -6.96
C LEU A 5 -16.72 9.66 -6.28
N ALA A 6 -17.62 10.35 -6.98
CA ALA A 6 -18.41 11.42 -6.37
C ALA A 6 -19.19 10.88 -5.16
N GLY A 7 -19.06 11.53 -4.00
CA GLY A 7 -19.70 11.13 -2.74
C GLY A 7 -18.89 10.14 -1.89
N ILE A 8 -17.80 9.60 -2.39
CA ILE A 8 -16.87 8.77 -1.61
C ILE A 8 -15.94 9.68 -0.81
N ARG A 9 -15.87 9.46 0.50
CA ARG A 9 -14.97 10.17 1.41
C ARG A 9 -13.81 9.28 1.83
N VAL A 10 -12.60 9.80 1.66
CA VAL A 10 -11.35 9.12 2.02
C VAL A 10 -10.66 9.91 3.13
N VAL A 11 -10.28 9.23 4.20
CA VAL A 11 -9.37 9.76 5.22
C VAL A 11 -8.00 9.12 4.97
N GLU A 12 -7.00 9.93 4.63
CA GLU A 12 -5.66 9.45 4.33
C GLU A 12 -4.69 9.98 5.39
N GLN A 13 -4.01 9.06 6.08
CA GLN A 13 -3.01 9.36 7.11
C GLN A 13 -1.63 8.81 6.68
N GLY A 14 -1.38 8.83 5.37
CA GLY A 14 -0.11 8.41 4.79
C GLY A 14 0.95 9.52 4.77
N THR A 15 2.20 9.11 4.66
CA THR A 15 3.34 10.02 4.48
C THR A 15 4.18 9.59 3.27
N PHE A 16 5.03 10.48 2.78
CA PHE A 16 5.91 10.27 1.64
C PHE A 16 5.16 9.95 0.35
N ILE A 17 5.15 8.67 -0.11
CA ILE A 17 4.70 8.31 -1.46
C ILE A 17 3.53 7.34 -1.45
N THR A 18 3.65 6.14 -0.90
CA THR A 18 2.70 5.04 -1.14
C THR A 18 1.26 5.39 -0.78
N GLY A 19 1.00 5.77 0.47
CA GLY A 19 -0.32 6.22 0.93
C GLY A 19 -0.81 7.48 0.20
N PRO A 20 0.01 8.55 0.14
CA PRO A 20 -0.33 9.75 -0.63
C PRO A 20 -0.63 9.49 -2.10
N CYS A 21 0.08 8.58 -2.76
CA CYS A 21 -0.18 8.19 -4.15
C CYS A 21 -1.55 7.53 -4.30
N ALA A 22 -1.87 6.57 -3.43
CA ALA A 22 -3.18 5.92 -3.44
C ALA A 22 -4.31 6.94 -3.20
N GLY A 23 -4.18 7.81 -2.19
CA GLY A 23 -5.15 8.86 -1.91
C GLY A 23 -5.33 9.84 -3.07
N MET A 24 -4.24 10.24 -3.73
CA MET A 24 -4.28 11.11 -4.90
C MET A 24 -5.03 10.48 -6.07
N MET A 25 -4.80 9.20 -6.36
CA MET A 25 -5.49 8.50 -7.46
C MET A 25 -7.01 8.45 -7.22
N LEU A 26 -7.43 8.23 -5.98
CA LEU A 26 -8.85 8.30 -5.63
C LEU A 26 -9.40 9.74 -5.74
N ALA A 27 -8.61 10.75 -5.34
CA ALA A 27 -8.98 12.15 -5.50
C ALA A 27 -9.14 12.56 -6.98
N ASP A 28 -8.23 12.08 -7.86
CA ASP A 28 -8.32 12.31 -9.30
C ASP A 28 -9.58 11.68 -9.92
N LEU A 29 -10.12 10.61 -9.31
CA LEU A 29 -11.40 10.01 -9.69
C LEU A 29 -12.61 10.71 -9.06
N GLY A 30 -12.39 11.74 -8.24
CA GLY A 30 -13.44 12.60 -7.66
C GLY A 30 -13.87 12.26 -6.24
N ALA A 31 -13.09 11.43 -5.51
CA ALA A 31 -13.30 11.24 -4.09
C ALA A 31 -12.96 12.52 -3.28
N ASP A 32 -13.67 12.75 -2.19
CA ASP A 32 -13.37 13.79 -1.20
C ASP A 32 -12.27 13.27 -0.25
N VAL A 33 -11.01 13.58 -0.55
CA VAL A 33 -9.86 13.09 0.21
C VAL A 33 -9.41 14.09 1.25
N ILE A 34 -9.41 13.68 2.52
CA ILE A 34 -8.93 14.45 3.67
C ILE A 34 -7.63 13.81 4.15
N LYS A 35 -6.51 14.52 3.94
CA LYS A 35 -5.21 14.13 4.48
C LYS A 35 -5.10 14.56 5.94
N VAL A 36 -4.94 13.58 6.82
CA VAL A 36 -4.67 13.83 8.25
C VAL A 36 -3.15 13.81 8.45
N GLU A 37 -2.62 14.89 8.95
CA GLU A 37 -1.20 15.08 9.19
C GLU A 37 -0.92 15.31 10.67
N SER A 38 0.29 14.99 11.14
CA SER A 38 0.75 15.48 12.43
C SER A 38 0.91 17.01 12.41
N PRO A 39 1.04 17.68 13.56
CA PRO A 39 1.31 19.13 13.58
C PRO A 39 2.57 19.54 12.81
N GLU A 40 3.54 18.64 12.68
CA GLU A 40 4.77 18.85 11.92
C GLU A 40 4.55 18.71 10.40
N GLY A 41 3.44 18.13 9.98
CA GLY A 41 3.09 17.86 8.59
C GLY A 41 3.76 16.58 8.03
N ASP A 42 3.47 16.32 6.75
CA ASP A 42 4.15 15.26 6.00
C ASP A 42 5.61 15.64 5.76
N PRO A 43 6.59 14.74 6.01
CA PRO A 43 8.00 15.02 5.77
C PRO A 43 8.31 15.51 4.34
N TYR A 44 7.52 15.13 3.35
CA TYR A 44 7.69 15.63 1.99
C TYR A 44 7.32 17.10 1.80
N ARG A 45 6.60 17.74 2.74
CA ARG A 45 6.32 19.17 2.66
C ARG A 45 7.60 20.00 2.65
N SER A 46 8.55 19.63 3.52
CA SER A 46 9.82 20.35 3.70
C SER A 46 11.01 19.74 2.95
N TYR A 47 10.79 18.65 2.20
CA TYR A 47 11.87 18.00 1.47
C TYR A 47 12.45 18.94 0.40
N GLN A 48 13.76 19.18 0.48
CA GLN A 48 14.50 20.13 -0.38
C GLN A 48 14.05 21.60 -0.26
N GLY A 49 13.46 21.99 0.84
CA GLY A 49 13.13 23.37 1.19
C GLY A 49 11.69 23.79 0.92
N GLY A 50 11.14 24.53 1.87
CA GLY A 50 9.80 25.10 1.81
C GLY A 50 8.67 24.10 2.12
N GLN A 51 7.48 24.62 2.42
CA GLN A 51 6.32 23.81 2.81
C GLN A 51 5.60 23.16 1.63
N TYR A 52 5.97 23.45 0.41
CA TYR A 52 5.31 22.98 -0.82
C TYR A 52 6.33 22.40 -1.79
N SER A 53 7.11 21.44 -1.34
CA SER A 53 8.10 20.81 -2.22
C SER A 53 7.43 20.16 -3.43
N PRO A 54 8.12 20.06 -4.58
CA PRO A 54 7.59 19.36 -5.75
C PRO A 54 7.19 17.93 -5.44
N HIS A 55 7.90 17.26 -4.52
CA HIS A 55 7.59 15.88 -4.10
C HIS A 55 6.25 15.82 -3.37
N PHE A 56 5.96 16.76 -2.47
CA PHE A 56 4.67 16.83 -1.79
C PHE A 56 3.55 17.10 -2.79
N GLN A 57 3.73 18.05 -3.69
CA GLN A 57 2.70 18.41 -4.68
C GLN A 57 2.40 17.27 -5.66
N ALA A 58 3.42 16.49 -6.04
CA ALA A 58 3.26 15.37 -6.96
C ALA A 58 2.23 14.33 -6.49
N TYR A 59 2.12 14.11 -5.17
CA TYR A 59 1.28 13.05 -4.59
C TYR A 59 0.09 13.57 -3.76
N ASN A 60 -0.11 14.90 -3.65
CA ASN A 60 -1.13 15.45 -2.76
C ASN A 60 -2.09 16.43 -3.43
N ARG A 61 -2.12 16.49 -4.78
CA ARG A 61 -3.13 17.28 -5.49
C ARG A 61 -4.55 16.78 -5.19
N ASN A 62 -5.51 17.66 -5.30
CA ASN A 62 -6.95 17.39 -5.12
C ASN A 62 -7.34 16.93 -3.71
N LYS A 63 -6.47 17.09 -2.70
CA LYS A 63 -6.75 16.74 -1.31
C LYS A 63 -6.98 17.99 -0.47
N ARG A 64 -7.81 17.84 0.56
CA ARG A 64 -7.86 18.76 1.70
C ARG A 64 -6.92 18.22 2.78
N SER A 65 -6.46 19.07 3.68
CA SER A 65 -5.56 18.67 4.78
C SER A 65 -6.07 19.18 6.10
N VAL A 66 -5.84 18.41 7.16
CA VAL A 66 -6.06 18.77 8.55
C VAL A 66 -4.90 18.29 9.41
N ALA A 67 -4.39 19.14 10.29
CA ALA A 67 -3.37 18.77 11.26
C ALA A 67 -4.06 18.32 12.56
N LEU A 68 -3.75 17.09 13.01
CA LEU A 68 -4.25 16.51 14.25
C LEU A 68 -3.08 15.91 15.05
N ASP A 69 -2.98 16.27 16.32
CA ASP A 69 -2.10 15.61 17.25
C ASP A 69 -2.81 14.40 17.90
N MET A 70 -2.63 13.23 17.29
CA MET A 70 -3.28 11.99 17.76
C MET A 70 -2.95 11.61 19.21
N LYS A 71 -1.97 12.27 19.83
CA LYS A 71 -1.62 12.09 21.25
C LYS A 71 -2.46 12.99 22.17
N ARG A 72 -3.18 13.96 21.62
CA ARG A 72 -4.09 14.83 22.36
C ARG A 72 -5.51 14.27 22.32
N GLY A 73 -6.14 14.10 23.48
CA GLY A 73 -7.45 13.45 23.59
C GLY A 73 -8.56 14.07 22.72
N GLY A 74 -8.58 15.41 22.57
CA GLY A 74 -9.56 16.10 21.72
C GLY A 74 -9.37 15.81 20.23
N ASP A 75 -8.15 15.77 19.74
CA ASP A 75 -7.83 15.52 18.34
C ASP A 75 -8.12 14.07 17.95
N GLY A 76 -7.91 13.11 18.86
CA GLY A 76 -8.31 11.72 18.67
C GLY A 76 -9.82 11.57 18.47
N GLU A 77 -10.66 12.36 19.17
CA GLU A 77 -12.12 12.32 18.95
C GLU A 77 -12.52 12.96 17.64
N LEU A 78 -11.85 14.03 17.21
CA LEU A 78 -12.02 14.60 15.88
C LEU A 78 -11.67 13.59 14.78
N PHE A 79 -10.58 12.86 14.95
CA PHE A 79 -10.21 11.77 14.03
C PHE A 79 -11.29 10.69 13.97
N ARG A 80 -11.76 10.18 15.12
CA ARG A 80 -12.87 9.21 15.15
C ARG A 80 -14.14 9.74 14.49
N SER A 81 -14.42 11.03 14.62
CA SER A 81 -15.55 11.67 13.93
C SER A 81 -15.38 11.65 12.41
N LEU A 82 -14.15 11.87 11.89
CA LEU A 82 -13.87 11.73 10.46
C LEU A 82 -14.10 10.28 9.99
N ILE A 83 -13.63 9.30 10.76
CA ILE A 83 -13.77 7.87 10.43
C ILE A 83 -15.24 7.42 10.40
N ARG A 84 -16.09 7.89 11.32
CA ARG A 84 -17.55 7.58 11.29
C ARG A 84 -18.20 7.95 9.96
N GLY A 85 -17.71 8.99 9.30
CA GLY A 85 -18.24 9.46 8.03
C GLY A 85 -17.39 9.12 6.81
N ALA A 86 -16.35 8.30 6.97
CA ALA A 86 -15.47 7.91 5.90
C ALA A 86 -15.93 6.63 5.20
N ASP A 87 -15.64 6.53 3.92
CA ASP A 87 -15.79 5.31 3.14
C ASP A 87 -14.50 4.51 3.09
N VAL A 88 -13.37 5.20 3.12
CA VAL A 88 -12.03 4.63 3.01
C VAL A 88 -11.12 5.28 4.05
N TYR A 89 -10.27 4.48 4.67
CA TYR A 89 -9.13 4.95 5.44
C TYR A 89 -7.84 4.35 4.86
N ILE A 90 -6.81 5.19 4.69
CA ILE A 90 -5.51 4.79 4.12
C ILE A 90 -4.41 5.18 5.10
N GLN A 91 -3.51 4.26 5.39
CA GLN A 91 -2.30 4.54 6.16
C GLN A 91 -1.10 3.74 5.60
N ASN A 92 0.12 4.26 5.80
CA ASN A 92 1.35 3.57 5.48
C ASN A 92 2.37 3.65 6.63
N PHE A 93 1.87 3.45 7.84
CA PHE A 93 2.71 3.42 9.03
C PHE A 93 3.53 2.13 9.11
N ARG A 94 4.59 2.17 9.91
CA ARG A 94 5.27 0.96 10.34
C ARG A 94 4.33 0.10 11.19
N PRO A 95 4.48 -1.24 11.16
CA PRO A 95 3.66 -2.14 11.96
C PRO A 95 3.52 -1.71 13.41
N GLY A 96 2.34 -1.86 13.98
CA GLY A 96 2.00 -1.48 15.36
C GLY A 96 1.87 0.03 15.62
N THR A 97 2.12 0.89 14.63
CA THR A 97 2.00 2.34 14.82
C THR A 97 0.56 2.80 14.75
N ALA A 98 -0.23 2.26 13.82
CA ALA A 98 -1.66 2.58 13.71
C ALA A 98 -2.38 2.25 15.02
N GLU A 99 -2.14 1.08 15.60
CA GLU A 99 -2.71 0.62 16.85
C GLU A 99 -2.36 1.56 18.02
N ARG A 100 -1.09 1.96 18.12
CA ARG A 100 -0.66 2.93 19.16
C ARG A 100 -1.29 4.31 19.02
N LEU A 101 -1.73 4.68 17.83
CA LEU A 101 -2.41 5.94 17.56
C LEU A 101 -3.94 5.83 17.68
N GLY A 102 -4.50 4.66 18.02
CA GLY A 102 -5.94 4.44 18.05
C GLY A 102 -6.57 4.46 16.64
N ALA A 103 -5.80 4.03 15.65
CA ALA A 103 -6.16 3.95 14.24
C ALA A 103 -5.98 2.52 13.68
N GLY A 104 -5.95 1.51 14.55
CA GLY A 104 -5.81 0.10 14.17
C GLY A 104 -7.04 -0.42 13.42
N VAL A 105 -6.85 -1.50 12.64
CA VAL A 105 -7.92 -2.10 11.82
C VAL A 105 -9.15 -2.43 12.64
N ALA A 106 -8.98 -3.20 13.73
CA ALA A 106 -10.09 -3.66 14.57
C ALA A 106 -10.87 -2.48 15.18
N GLU A 107 -10.14 -1.46 15.70
CA GLU A 107 -10.75 -0.28 16.32
C GLU A 107 -11.54 0.54 15.29
N LEU A 108 -11.00 0.78 14.10
CA LEU A 108 -11.69 1.59 13.11
C LEU A 108 -12.88 0.86 12.47
N LEU A 109 -12.82 -0.46 12.30
CA LEU A 109 -13.95 -1.25 11.82
C LEU A 109 -15.07 -1.38 12.87
N GLU A 110 -14.74 -1.32 14.17
CA GLU A 110 -15.75 -1.21 15.24
C GLU A 110 -16.48 0.14 15.17
N ILE A 111 -15.74 1.25 14.94
CA ILE A 111 -16.29 2.59 14.77
C ILE A 111 -17.16 2.71 13.53
N ASN A 112 -16.70 2.11 12.42
CA ASN A 112 -17.38 2.13 11.13
C ASN A 112 -17.28 0.77 10.42
N PRO A 113 -18.28 -0.11 10.61
CA PRO A 113 -18.28 -1.45 9.99
C PRO A 113 -18.35 -1.46 8.46
N ARG A 114 -18.54 -0.31 7.84
CA ARG A 114 -18.57 -0.14 6.37
C ARG A 114 -17.26 0.41 5.81
N LEU A 115 -16.29 0.70 6.66
CA LEU A 115 -15.02 1.29 6.27
C LEU A 115 -14.19 0.31 5.44
N VAL A 116 -13.68 0.74 4.30
CA VAL A 116 -12.58 0.06 3.61
C VAL A 116 -11.30 0.58 4.24
N TYR A 117 -10.63 -0.28 5.01
CA TYR A 117 -9.35 0.05 5.64
C TYR A 117 -8.21 -0.41 4.74
N CYS A 118 -7.31 0.49 4.35
CA CYS A 118 -6.13 0.14 3.56
C CYS A 118 -4.85 0.39 4.38
N SER A 119 -4.12 -0.67 4.67
CA SER A 119 -2.74 -0.58 5.15
C SER A 119 -1.76 -0.80 4.02
N ILE A 120 -0.70 0.00 4.00
CA ILE A 120 0.37 -0.11 3.00
C ILE A 120 1.68 -0.25 3.76
N SER A 121 2.43 -1.31 3.47
CA SER A 121 3.72 -1.54 4.12
C SER A 121 4.77 -2.09 3.15
N GLY A 122 5.99 -2.25 3.62
CA GLY A 122 7.06 -2.80 2.79
C GLY A 122 6.86 -4.28 2.48
N PHE A 123 6.34 -5.04 3.44
CA PHE A 123 6.33 -6.51 3.40
C PHE A 123 4.98 -7.12 3.82
N GLY A 124 3.91 -6.35 3.88
CA GLY A 124 2.62 -6.85 4.36
C GLY A 124 2.55 -6.98 5.88
N SER A 125 1.39 -7.42 6.37
CA SER A 125 1.10 -7.58 7.81
C SER A 125 1.55 -8.93 8.38
N SER A 126 1.97 -9.88 7.55
CA SER A 126 2.38 -11.24 7.94
C SER A 126 3.67 -11.66 7.21
N GLY A 127 4.24 -12.80 7.62
CA GLY A 127 5.45 -13.36 7.01
C GLY A 127 6.75 -12.93 7.72
N PRO A 128 7.90 -13.50 7.32
CA PRO A 128 9.16 -13.37 8.06
C PRO A 128 9.75 -11.96 8.08
N TYR A 129 9.36 -11.08 7.17
CA TYR A 129 9.88 -9.71 7.07
C TYR A 129 8.88 -8.64 7.47
N ALA A 130 7.69 -9.00 7.96
CA ALA A 130 6.63 -8.05 8.31
C ALA A 130 7.12 -6.89 9.19
N GLU A 131 7.98 -7.15 10.16
CA GLU A 131 8.53 -6.16 11.08
C GLU A 131 9.72 -5.35 10.52
N ARG A 132 10.22 -5.70 9.32
CA ARG A 132 11.38 -5.02 8.75
C ARG A 132 10.99 -3.68 8.14
N PRO A 133 11.82 -2.64 8.31
CA PRO A 133 11.60 -1.40 7.60
C PRO A 133 11.90 -1.58 6.11
N SER A 134 11.08 -1.00 5.25
CA SER A 134 11.34 -0.93 3.82
C SER A 134 11.17 0.51 3.34
N TYR A 135 12.02 0.88 2.39
CA TYR A 135 11.89 2.03 1.54
C TYR A 135 11.92 1.57 0.09
N ASP A 136 11.53 2.42 -0.83
CA ASP A 136 11.49 2.15 -2.26
C ASP A 136 12.68 1.35 -2.80
N SER A 137 13.91 1.80 -2.50
CA SER A 137 15.13 1.12 -2.99
C SER A 137 15.33 -0.29 -2.43
N VAL A 138 14.85 -0.55 -1.21
CA VAL A 138 14.87 -1.89 -0.61
C VAL A 138 13.88 -2.79 -1.34
N ALA A 139 12.67 -2.30 -1.60
CA ALA A 139 11.66 -3.02 -2.37
C ALA A 139 12.12 -3.30 -3.80
N GLN A 140 12.72 -2.31 -4.49
CA GLN A 140 13.28 -2.51 -5.83
C GLN A 140 14.39 -3.56 -5.85
N ALA A 141 15.23 -3.62 -4.81
CA ALA A 141 16.31 -4.61 -4.74
C ALA A 141 15.78 -6.02 -4.46
N LEU A 142 14.91 -6.17 -3.46
CA LEU A 142 14.40 -7.47 -3.03
C LEU A 142 13.43 -8.09 -4.04
N SER A 143 12.66 -7.28 -4.78
CA SER A 143 11.81 -7.77 -5.87
C SER A 143 12.59 -8.27 -7.10
N GLY A 144 13.90 -8.09 -7.13
CA GLY A 144 14.71 -8.40 -8.29
C GLY A 144 14.66 -7.36 -9.41
N PHE A 145 13.84 -6.30 -9.27
CA PHE A 145 13.65 -5.27 -10.29
C PHE A 145 14.98 -4.59 -10.67
N LEU A 146 15.82 -4.28 -9.67
CA LEU A 146 17.13 -3.67 -9.95
C LEU A 146 18.03 -4.55 -10.82
N SER A 147 17.94 -5.87 -10.73
CA SER A 147 18.76 -6.78 -11.55
C SER A 147 18.42 -6.72 -13.04
N VAL A 148 17.23 -6.21 -13.38
CA VAL A 148 16.77 -6.08 -14.77
C VAL A 148 17.13 -4.71 -15.36
N VAL A 149 17.18 -3.67 -14.52
CA VAL A 149 17.30 -2.28 -15.00
C VAL A 149 18.66 -1.65 -14.76
N VAL A 150 19.51 -2.25 -13.89
CA VAL A 150 20.89 -1.80 -13.65
C VAL A 150 21.88 -2.93 -13.84
N ASP A 151 23.14 -2.57 -14.15
CA ASP A 151 24.23 -3.55 -14.14
C ASP A 151 24.49 -4.00 -12.67
N TYR A 152 24.20 -5.26 -12.36
CA TYR A 152 24.40 -5.82 -11.02
C TYR A 152 25.87 -5.80 -10.55
N ARG A 153 26.83 -5.66 -11.49
CA ARG A 153 28.25 -5.49 -11.18
C ARG A 153 28.60 -4.08 -10.74
N ARG A 154 27.68 -3.14 -10.98
CA ARG A 154 27.78 -1.73 -10.57
C ARG A 154 26.42 -1.27 -10.04
N PRO A 155 26.00 -1.78 -8.87
CA PRO A 155 24.70 -1.47 -8.33
C PRO A 155 24.56 0.04 -8.08
N GLN A 156 23.46 0.59 -8.55
CA GLN A 156 23.12 2.01 -8.39
C GLN A 156 21.66 2.12 -7.95
N PHE A 157 21.36 3.16 -7.18
CA PHE A 157 19.98 3.50 -6.89
C PHE A 157 19.31 4.07 -8.14
N LEU A 158 18.10 3.60 -8.43
CA LEU A 158 17.23 4.28 -9.39
C LEU A 158 16.65 5.55 -8.74
N GLY A 159 16.74 6.66 -9.48
CA GLY A 159 16.24 7.95 -8.99
C GLY A 159 14.72 7.97 -8.72
N PRO A 160 13.85 7.47 -9.64
CA PRO A 160 12.42 7.40 -9.38
C PRO A 160 12.07 6.34 -8.34
N ALA A 161 11.18 6.70 -7.39
CA ALA A 161 10.61 5.78 -6.40
C ALA A 161 9.50 4.93 -7.05
N LEU A 162 9.89 3.96 -7.88
CA LEU A 162 8.98 3.18 -8.71
C LEU A 162 8.19 2.15 -7.90
N ALA A 163 8.85 1.46 -6.96
CA ALA A 163 8.17 0.49 -6.10
C ALA A 163 7.08 1.17 -5.27
N ASP A 164 7.38 2.33 -4.66
CA ASP A 164 6.41 3.08 -3.89
C ASP A 164 5.22 3.56 -4.75
N ALA A 165 5.49 4.09 -5.95
CA ALA A 165 4.44 4.58 -6.83
C ALA A 165 3.54 3.43 -7.32
N ILE A 166 4.13 2.29 -7.69
CA ILE A 166 3.42 1.09 -8.11
C ILE A 166 2.59 0.53 -6.95
N THR A 167 3.16 0.46 -5.73
CA THR A 167 2.42 0.03 -4.53
C THR A 167 1.20 0.92 -4.28
N GLY A 168 1.35 2.25 -4.39
CA GLY A 168 0.23 3.18 -4.29
C GLY A 168 -0.85 2.96 -5.36
N LEU A 169 -0.45 2.63 -6.59
CA LEU A 169 -1.38 2.28 -7.68
C LEU A 169 -2.18 1.02 -7.33
N TYR A 170 -1.51 -0.05 -6.91
CA TYR A 170 -2.20 -1.30 -6.55
C TYR A 170 -3.07 -1.14 -5.29
N ALA A 171 -2.61 -0.39 -4.30
CA ALA A 171 -3.44 -0.05 -3.13
C ALA A 171 -4.73 0.66 -3.56
N SER A 172 -4.66 1.63 -4.48
CA SER A 172 -5.84 2.29 -5.03
C SER A 172 -6.75 1.32 -5.78
N GLN A 173 -6.20 0.38 -6.55
CA GLN A 173 -6.96 -0.66 -7.24
C GLN A 173 -7.66 -1.61 -6.26
N GLY A 174 -6.97 -2.04 -5.19
CA GLY A 174 -7.55 -2.84 -4.13
C GLY A 174 -8.70 -2.13 -3.42
N ILE A 175 -8.53 -0.85 -3.12
CA ILE A 175 -9.59 -0.01 -2.55
C ILE A 175 -10.80 0.06 -3.48
N LEU A 176 -10.60 0.26 -4.79
CA LEU A 176 -11.70 0.29 -5.78
C LEU A 176 -12.44 -1.05 -5.82
N GLY A 177 -11.72 -2.18 -5.82
CA GLY A 177 -12.30 -3.52 -5.73
C GLY A 177 -13.13 -3.71 -4.46
N ALA A 178 -12.59 -3.28 -3.30
CA ALA A 178 -13.29 -3.34 -2.02
C ALA A 178 -14.54 -2.45 -1.98
N LEU A 179 -14.51 -1.28 -2.59
CA LEU A 179 -15.69 -0.42 -2.72
C LEU A 179 -16.79 -1.05 -3.58
N VAL A 180 -16.43 -1.72 -4.67
CA VAL A 180 -17.37 -2.48 -5.51
C VAL A 180 -17.97 -3.65 -4.72
N GLN A 181 -17.15 -4.44 -4.03
CA GLN A 181 -17.61 -5.54 -3.17
C GLN A 181 -18.53 -5.05 -2.07
N ARG A 182 -18.20 -3.94 -1.42
CA ARG A 182 -19.03 -3.31 -0.39
C ARG A 182 -20.42 -2.92 -0.90
N GLY A 183 -20.54 -2.59 -2.17
CA GLY A 183 -21.84 -2.33 -2.82
C GLY A 183 -22.80 -3.52 -2.71
N ALA A 184 -22.28 -4.74 -2.77
CA ALA A 184 -23.05 -5.98 -2.64
C ALA A 184 -23.17 -6.46 -1.18
N SER A 185 -22.06 -6.42 -0.41
CA SER A 185 -21.99 -6.97 0.95
C SER A 185 -22.53 -6.03 2.04
N ALA A 186 -22.62 -4.74 1.76
CA ALA A 186 -22.86 -3.66 2.70
C ALA A 186 -21.84 -3.54 3.86
N ARG A 187 -20.72 -4.30 3.81
CA ARG A 187 -19.65 -4.33 4.83
C ARG A 187 -18.34 -3.80 4.24
N GLY A 188 -17.56 -3.15 5.08
CA GLY A 188 -16.19 -2.80 4.77
C GLY A 188 -15.24 -4.00 4.87
N CYS A 189 -13.98 -3.80 4.55
CA CYS A 189 -12.93 -4.80 4.67
C CYS A 189 -11.55 -4.17 4.84
N HIS A 190 -10.57 -4.99 5.15
CA HIS A 190 -9.16 -4.63 5.19
C HIS A 190 -8.50 -4.98 3.85
N VAL A 191 -7.84 -4.01 3.25
CA VAL A 191 -6.95 -4.14 2.09
C VAL A 191 -5.53 -4.00 2.61
N ASP A 192 -4.73 -5.06 2.52
CA ASP A 192 -3.31 -5.04 2.88
C ASP A 192 -2.47 -5.00 1.60
N ALA A 193 -1.73 -3.92 1.41
CA ALA A 193 -0.89 -3.71 0.24
C ALA A 193 0.59 -3.72 0.64
N ALA A 194 1.39 -4.55 -0.02
CA ALA A 194 2.81 -4.67 0.23
C ALA A 194 3.63 -4.25 -0.99
N SER A 195 4.81 -3.64 -0.75
CA SER A 195 5.74 -3.32 -1.83
C SER A 195 6.50 -4.55 -2.35
N VAL A 196 6.64 -5.57 -1.50
CA VAL A 196 7.30 -6.86 -1.82
C VAL A 196 6.48 -7.96 -1.18
N ASP A 197 6.30 -9.05 -1.90
CA ASP A 197 5.73 -10.27 -1.34
C ASP A 197 6.63 -10.79 -0.22
N ASN A 198 6.01 -11.27 0.84
CA ASN A 198 6.67 -11.70 2.07
C ASN A 198 6.23 -13.11 2.46
N ASP A 199 6.06 -13.98 1.48
CA ASP A 199 5.82 -15.39 1.74
C ASP A 199 7.10 -16.11 2.22
N ASP A 200 6.97 -17.36 2.64
CA ASP A 200 8.07 -18.16 3.19
C ASP A 200 9.22 -18.44 2.18
N HIS A 201 9.03 -18.02 0.91
CA HIS A 201 10.00 -18.21 -0.17
C HIS A 201 10.84 -16.98 -0.47
N ILE A 202 10.69 -15.88 0.28
CA ILE A 202 11.44 -14.63 0.02
C ILE A 202 12.97 -14.86 0.13
N ASP A 203 13.42 -15.76 1.00
CA ASP A 203 14.83 -16.12 1.12
C ASP A 203 15.33 -16.90 -0.09
N ASP A 204 14.47 -17.67 -0.76
CA ASP A 204 14.78 -18.34 -2.01
C ASP A 204 14.87 -17.34 -3.16
N VAL A 205 14.00 -16.33 -3.20
CA VAL A 205 14.07 -15.22 -4.15
C VAL A 205 15.35 -14.41 -3.96
N ALA A 206 15.73 -14.13 -2.71
CA ALA A 206 17.01 -13.45 -2.41
C ALA A 206 18.24 -14.28 -2.81
N ARG A 207 18.14 -15.61 -2.78
CA ARG A 207 19.16 -16.53 -3.32
C ARG A 207 19.10 -16.64 -4.84
N ASP A 208 17.90 -16.65 -5.44
CA ASP A 208 17.67 -16.72 -6.88
C ASP A 208 17.96 -15.40 -7.60
N VAL A 209 17.95 -14.25 -6.93
CA VAL A 209 18.44 -12.96 -7.46
C VAL A 209 19.97 -13.00 -7.69
N ALA A 210 20.70 -13.84 -6.93
CA ALA A 210 22.07 -14.20 -7.31
C ALA A 210 22.12 -15.11 -8.55
N TYR A 211 21.00 -15.70 -8.99
CA TYR A 211 20.86 -16.69 -10.05
C TYR A 211 19.58 -16.44 -10.88
N HIS A 212 19.55 -15.47 -11.74
CA HIS A 212 18.49 -15.31 -12.75
C HIS A 212 17.11 -15.88 -12.39
N ARG A 213 16.16 -15.06 -12.02
CA ARG A 213 14.75 -15.18 -12.45
C ARG A 213 13.72 -14.64 -11.46
N ARG A 214 12.86 -13.81 -12.13
CA ARG A 214 11.42 -14.03 -12.28
C ARG A 214 10.67 -14.28 -10.97
N ASP A 215 9.97 -13.32 -10.58
CA ASP A 215 8.53 -13.32 -10.47
C ASP A 215 8.12 -12.02 -9.77
N GLY A 216 7.21 -11.38 -10.43
CA GLY A 216 6.89 -10.02 -10.21
C GLY A 216 6.33 -9.71 -8.84
N LEU A 217 6.33 -8.43 -8.57
CA LEU A 217 5.60 -7.76 -7.53
C LEU A 217 4.24 -8.43 -7.26
N THR A 218 4.11 -9.12 -6.16
CA THR A 218 2.79 -9.46 -5.60
C THR A 218 2.41 -8.33 -4.66
N LEU A 219 1.35 -7.64 -4.98
CA LEU A 219 1.07 -6.32 -4.42
C LEU A 219 -0.16 -6.24 -3.53
N ILE A 220 -0.97 -7.30 -3.48
CA ILE A 220 -2.18 -7.33 -2.67
C ILE A 220 -2.35 -8.72 -2.06
N ASP A 221 -2.28 -8.82 -0.75
CA ASP A 221 -2.70 -9.99 0.01
C ASP A 221 -4.07 -9.72 0.64
N HIS A 222 -5.05 -10.55 0.33
CA HIS A 222 -6.36 -10.56 0.97
C HIS A 222 -6.42 -11.73 1.96
N ARG A 223 -5.81 -11.57 3.13
CA ARG A 223 -5.90 -12.57 4.20
C ARG A 223 -6.72 -12.05 5.37
N ASP A 224 -7.99 -11.87 5.15
CA ASP A 224 -8.92 -11.75 6.26
C ASP A 224 -10.18 -12.56 5.99
N ASP A 225 -10.42 -13.59 6.82
CA ASP A 225 -11.59 -14.48 6.76
C ASP A 225 -12.94 -13.75 6.92
N GLN A 226 -12.91 -12.44 7.09
CA GLN A 226 -14.10 -11.61 7.21
C GLN A 226 -14.55 -10.98 5.87
N CYS A 227 -13.71 -10.96 4.87
CA CYS A 227 -14.09 -10.69 3.50
C CYS A 227 -14.09 -12.00 2.73
N ASP A 228 -15.28 -12.53 2.40
CA ASP A 228 -15.42 -13.71 1.55
C ASP A 228 -14.59 -13.50 0.26
N PRO A 229 -13.52 -14.32 0.05
CA PRO A 229 -12.53 -14.01 -0.96
C PRO A 229 -13.06 -14.37 -2.33
N THR A 230 -13.55 -13.42 -3.06
CA THR A 230 -13.45 -13.55 -4.51
C THR A 230 -11.97 -13.30 -4.82
N HIS A 231 -11.21 -14.39 -4.86
CA HIS A 231 -9.81 -14.38 -5.28
C HIS A 231 -9.63 -13.51 -6.52
N VAL A 232 -8.91 -12.39 -6.37
CA VAL A 232 -8.12 -11.93 -7.49
C VAL A 232 -6.97 -12.94 -7.56
N ALA A 233 -7.13 -13.93 -8.42
CA ALA A 233 -6.21 -15.03 -8.57
C ALA A 233 -4.83 -14.44 -8.87
N ALA A 234 -3.85 -14.78 -8.04
CA ALA A 234 -2.46 -14.70 -8.43
C ALA A 234 -2.30 -15.38 -9.81
N PRO A 235 -1.45 -14.87 -10.70
CA PRO A 235 -1.24 -15.50 -12.00
C PRO A 235 -0.88 -16.97 -11.77
N GLN A 236 -1.69 -17.87 -12.33
CA GLN A 236 -1.51 -19.31 -12.23
C GLN A 236 -0.06 -19.65 -12.57
N ARG A 237 0.62 -20.30 -11.64
CA ARG A 237 1.93 -20.93 -11.92
C ARG A 237 1.78 -21.75 -13.19
N LEU A 238 2.50 -21.37 -14.23
CA LEU A 238 2.68 -22.23 -15.39
C LEU A 238 3.34 -23.52 -14.89
N GLN A 239 2.55 -24.60 -14.88
CA GLN A 239 3.06 -25.95 -14.58
C GLN A 239 4.26 -26.21 -15.48
N ARG A 240 5.42 -26.46 -14.87
CA ARG A 240 6.61 -26.87 -15.59
C ARG A 240 6.29 -28.17 -16.32
N ASN A 241 6.35 -28.11 -17.62
CA ASN A 241 6.35 -29.31 -18.45
C ASN A 241 7.66 -30.07 -18.12
N PRO A 242 7.62 -31.34 -17.71
CA PRO A 242 8.84 -32.09 -17.45
C PRO A 242 9.65 -32.22 -18.73
N GLN A 243 10.91 -31.83 -18.68
CA GLN A 243 11.84 -32.01 -19.79
C GLN A 243 11.97 -33.50 -20.13
N PRO A 244 12.00 -33.88 -21.41
CA PRO A 244 12.20 -35.26 -21.82
C PRO A 244 13.58 -35.72 -21.37
N ALA A 245 13.63 -36.91 -20.78
CA ALA A 245 14.85 -37.58 -20.37
C ALA A 245 15.81 -37.74 -21.57
N HIS A 246 17.06 -37.27 -21.42
CA HIS A 246 18.12 -37.59 -22.34
C HIS A 246 18.34 -39.09 -22.35
N VAL A 247 17.91 -39.75 -23.43
CA VAL A 247 18.32 -41.10 -23.77
C VAL A 247 19.80 -41.04 -24.13
N ARG A 248 20.66 -41.58 -23.27
CA ARG A 248 22.05 -41.92 -23.64
C ARG A 248 21.97 -43.14 -24.53
N GLY A 249 22.21 -42.96 -25.81
CA GLY A 249 22.54 -44.03 -26.75
C GLY A 249 23.98 -44.47 -26.55
N GLY A 250 24.19 -45.74 -26.54
CA GLY A 250 25.47 -46.41 -26.48
C GLY A 250 26.35 -46.25 -27.77
#